data_5e2179f2fdbfad7c8fddc7fd5dec955d
#
_entry.id   5e2179f2fdbfad7c8fddc7fd5dec955d
#
_cell.length_a   1.000
_cell.length_b   1.000
_cell.length_c   1.000
_cell.angle_alpha   90.00
_cell.angle_beta   90.00
_cell.angle_gamma   90.00
#
_symmetry.space_group_name_H-M   'P 1'
#
loop_
_entity.id
_entity.type
_entity.pdbx_description
1 polymer ?
#
loop_
_entity_poly.entity_id
_entity_poly.type
_entity_poly.pdbx_seq_one_letter_code
_entity_poly.pdbx_strand_id
1 'polypeptide(L)'
;MDYEALMDERQKHVHEHFSPNSKLNDPEFVKKLLDWITFWRRNPSRFVQRYFGITLYLYQHIILYLMDIFPSICIVAARSAAKSFIIAVYACKEAILRPGSLIVVASATKKQARLIVSEKIAKEILPRSPLLQQEIKTIKDNQNDIEVKFNNGSSXXXXXXXXXXXXXCTGCQ
;
A
#
# COMPACT_ATOMS: atom_id res chain seq x y z
N MET A 1 11.84 0.97 -24.12
CA MET A 1 11.18 0.08 -23.14
C MET A 1 9.93 -0.45 -23.80
N ASP A 2 9.90 -1.75 -24.05
CA ASP A 2 8.86 -2.38 -24.84
C ASP A 2 7.60 -2.62 -23.98
N TYR A 3 6.58 -1.84 -24.24
CA TYR A 3 5.34 -1.86 -23.46
C TYR A 3 4.59 -3.20 -23.63
N GLU A 4 4.67 -3.80 -24.82
CA GLU A 4 4.04 -5.09 -25.10
C GLU A 4 4.70 -6.23 -24.30
N ALA A 5 6.03 -6.21 -24.19
CA ALA A 5 6.76 -7.22 -23.40
C ALA A 5 6.39 -7.14 -21.89
N LEU A 6 6.18 -5.93 -21.37
CA LEU A 6 5.76 -5.71 -19.97
C LEU A 6 4.32 -6.21 -19.73
N MET A 7 3.44 -6.04 -20.71
CA MET A 7 2.06 -6.52 -20.60
C MET A 7 2.01 -8.05 -20.68
N ASP A 8 2.85 -8.65 -21.53
CA ASP A 8 2.93 -10.11 -21.66
C ASP A 8 3.46 -10.75 -20.37
N GLU A 9 4.45 -10.14 -19.75
CA GLU A 9 5.01 -10.57 -18.46
C GLU A 9 3.95 -10.46 -17.33
N ARG A 10 3.16 -9.39 -17.32
CA ARG A 10 2.04 -9.23 -16.38
C ARG A 10 0.96 -10.28 -16.58
N GLN A 11 0.58 -10.55 -17.82
CA GLN A 11 -0.43 -11.59 -18.14
C GLN A 11 0.07 -12.98 -17.76
N LYS A 12 1.34 -13.28 -18.01
CA LYS A 12 1.96 -14.54 -17.61
C LYS A 12 1.92 -14.71 -16.09
N HIS A 13 2.24 -13.67 -15.34
CA HIS A 13 2.20 -13.69 -13.88
C HIS A 13 0.79 -13.91 -13.33
N VAL A 14 -0.22 -13.33 -13.99
CA VAL A 14 -1.63 -13.56 -13.65
C VAL A 14 -2.01 -15.02 -13.91
N HIS A 15 -1.61 -15.57 -15.04
CA HIS A 15 -1.91 -16.98 -15.41
C HIS A 15 -1.23 -18.00 -14.49
N GLU A 16 0.00 -17.74 -14.04
CA GLU A 16 0.72 -18.63 -13.14
C GLU A 16 0.05 -18.77 -11.76
N HIS A 17 -0.66 -17.73 -11.31
CA HIS A 17 -1.38 -17.74 -10.04
C HIS A 17 -2.82 -18.26 -10.15
N PHE A 18 -3.34 -18.42 -11.37
CA PHE A 18 -4.70 -18.90 -11.58
C PHE A 18 -4.69 -20.38 -12.02
N SER A 19 -4.55 -21.27 -11.05
CA SER A 19 -4.78 -22.70 -11.29
C SER A 19 -6.23 -22.94 -11.75
N PRO A 20 -6.47 -23.84 -12.71
CA PRO A 20 -7.85 -24.18 -13.15
C PRO A 20 -8.75 -24.64 -12.00
N ASN A 21 -8.17 -25.14 -10.92
CA ASN A 21 -8.91 -25.60 -9.73
C ASN A 21 -8.97 -24.53 -8.62
N SER A 22 -8.62 -23.28 -8.91
CA SER A 22 -8.67 -22.23 -7.89
C SER A 22 -10.13 -21.87 -7.58
N LYS A 23 -10.40 -21.54 -6.31
CA LYS A 23 -11.72 -21.06 -5.86
C LYS A 23 -12.14 -19.77 -6.58
N LEU A 24 -11.20 -19.11 -7.26
CA LEU A 24 -11.49 -17.91 -8.06
C LEU A 24 -12.30 -18.21 -9.32
N ASN A 25 -12.43 -19.47 -9.72
CA ASN A 25 -13.31 -19.88 -10.83
C ASN A 25 -14.79 -20.00 -10.41
N ASP A 26 -15.06 -19.96 -9.10
CA ASP A 26 -16.42 -19.99 -8.56
C ASP A 26 -17.00 -18.58 -8.52
N PRO A 27 -18.05 -18.27 -9.30
CA PRO A 27 -18.62 -16.92 -9.36
C PRO A 27 -19.19 -16.47 -8.01
N GLU A 28 -19.69 -17.37 -7.19
CA GLU A 28 -20.19 -17.04 -5.86
C GLU A 28 -19.05 -16.64 -4.92
N PHE A 29 -17.94 -17.35 -4.99
CA PHE A 29 -16.74 -16.99 -4.21
C PHE A 29 -16.19 -15.63 -4.63
N VAL A 30 -16.11 -15.38 -5.95
CA VAL A 30 -15.63 -14.09 -6.47
C VAL A 30 -16.52 -12.94 -5.99
N LYS A 31 -17.85 -13.15 -6.04
CA LYS A 31 -18.81 -12.14 -5.56
C LYS A 31 -18.59 -11.82 -4.08
N LYS A 32 -18.47 -12.84 -3.24
CA LYS A 32 -18.20 -12.66 -1.79
C LYS A 32 -16.88 -11.93 -1.56
N LEU A 33 -15.86 -12.23 -2.35
CA LEU A 33 -14.56 -11.58 -2.26
C LEU A 33 -14.64 -10.10 -2.65
N LEU A 34 -15.37 -9.78 -3.72
CA LEU A 34 -15.58 -8.40 -4.15
C LEU A 34 -16.37 -7.60 -3.11
N ASP A 35 -17.41 -8.20 -2.53
CA ASP A 35 -18.18 -7.59 -1.46
C ASP A 35 -17.31 -7.31 -0.23
N TRP A 36 -16.44 -8.26 0.12
CA TRP A 36 -15.47 -8.13 1.21
C TRP A 36 -14.49 -6.97 0.96
N ILE A 37 -13.88 -6.93 -0.24
CA ILE A 37 -12.94 -5.86 -0.62
C ILE A 37 -13.65 -4.50 -0.61
N THR A 38 -14.85 -4.45 -1.19
CA THR A 38 -15.64 -3.22 -1.26
C THR A 38 -15.99 -2.70 0.13
N PHE A 39 -16.39 -3.59 1.04
CA PHE A 39 -16.67 -3.24 2.43
C PHE A 39 -15.44 -2.60 3.10
N TRP A 40 -14.27 -3.21 2.95
CA TRP A 40 -13.05 -2.70 3.57
C TRP A 40 -12.56 -1.39 2.95
N ARG A 41 -12.74 -1.23 1.63
CA ARG A 41 -12.42 0.04 0.95
C ARG A 41 -13.29 1.20 1.46
N ARG A 42 -14.56 0.90 1.77
CA ARG A 42 -15.48 1.91 2.33
C ARG A 42 -15.27 2.18 3.81
N ASN A 43 -14.53 1.30 4.50
CA ASN A 43 -14.33 1.41 5.94
C ASN A 43 -12.84 1.34 6.30
N PRO A 44 -12.03 2.34 5.87
CA PRO A 44 -10.57 2.28 6.04
C PRO A 44 -10.12 2.15 7.49
N SER A 45 -10.77 2.87 8.39
CA SER A 45 -10.46 2.83 9.82
C SER A 45 -10.72 1.46 10.44
N ARG A 46 -11.85 0.84 10.06
CA ARG A 46 -12.19 -0.52 10.52
C ARG A 46 -11.19 -1.55 9.99
N PHE A 47 -10.75 -1.37 8.74
CA PHE A 47 -9.72 -2.25 8.16
C PHE A 47 -8.44 -2.19 9.00
N VAL A 48 -7.96 -0.97 9.30
CA VAL A 48 -6.75 -0.79 10.08
C VAL A 48 -6.89 -1.41 11.48
N GLN A 49 -8.02 -1.18 12.14
CA GLN A 49 -8.25 -1.73 13.48
C GLN A 49 -8.34 -3.26 13.49
N ARG A 50 -9.10 -3.84 12.55
CA ARG A 50 -9.37 -5.29 12.54
C ARG A 50 -8.27 -6.09 11.87
N TYR A 51 -7.73 -5.59 10.75
CA TYR A 51 -6.73 -6.32 9.97
C TYR A 51 -5.32 -6.11 10.50
N PHE A 52 -4.97 -4.84 10.83
CA PHE A 52 -3.63 -4.55 11.37
C PHE A 52 -3.57 -4.66 12.91
N GLY A 53 -4.70 -4.70 13.60
CA GLY A 53 -4.73 -4.72 15.07
C GLY A 53 -4.27 -3.40 15.69
N ILE A 54 -4.38 -2.30 14.96
CA ILE A 54 -3.88 -0.99 15.37
C ILE A 54 -5.02 -0.11 15.83
N THR A 55 -4.95 0.39 17.08
CA THR A 55 -5.90 1.37 17.60
C THR A 55 -5.49 2.77 17.14
N LEU A 56 -6.44 3.48 16.56
CA LEU A 56 -6.23 4.84 16.03
C LEU A 56 -6.91 5.88 16.91
N TYR A 57 -6.33 7.06 16.98
CA TYR A 57 -6.98 8.24 17.59
C TYR A 57 -8.03 8.80 16.63
N LEU A 58 -8.98 9.55 17.17
CA LEU A 58 -10.10 10.12 16.39
C LEU A 58 -9.63 10.89 15.15
N TYR A 59 -8.64 11.76 15.31
CA TYR A 59 -8.12 12.55 14.19
C TYR A 59 -7.48 11.67 13.11
N GLN A 60 -6.90 10.54 13.50
CA GLN A 60 -6.30 9.58 12.55
C GLN A 60 -7.38 8.88 11.71
N HIS A 61 -8.51 8.55 12.34
CA HIS A 61 -9.67 8.02 11.61
C HIS A 61 -10.14 9.00 10.54
N ILE A 62 -10.24 10.29 10.92
CA ILE A 62 -10.68 11.35 10.01
C ILE A 62 -9.69 11.48 8.84
N ILE A 63 -8.39 11.52 9.14
CA ILE A 63 -7.36 11.64 8.09
C ILE A 63 -7.43 10.46 7.11
N LEU A 64 -7.50 9.23 7.60
CA LEU A 64 -7.58 8.04 6.75
C LEU A 64 -8.81 8.08 5.83
N TYR A 65 -9.95 8.51 6.39
CA TYR A 65 -11.19 8.63 5.63
C TYR A 65 -11.07 9.69 4.53
N LEU A 66 -10.49 10.85 4.86
CA LEU A 66 -10.29 11.93 3.89
C LEU A 66 -9.33 11.51 2.77
N MET A 67 -8.28 10.75 3.10
CA MET A 67 -7.32 10.24 2.12
C MET A 67 -7.96 9.26 1.11
N ASP A 68 -9.06 8.61 1.50
CA ASP A 68 -9.78 7.70 0.59
C ASP A 68 -10.79 8.43 -0.31
N ILE A 69 -11.37 9.54 0.19
CA ILE A 69 -12.43 10.27 -0.54
C ILE A 69 -11.83 11.26 -1.53
N PHE A 70 -10.81 12.00 -1.10
CA PHE A 70 -10.28 13.10 -1.89
C PHE A 70 -9.06 12.63 -2.71
N PRO A 71 -9.02 12.99 -4.00
CA PRO A 71 -7.89 12.63 -4.87
C PRO A 71 -6.59 13.33 -4.47
N SER A 72 -6.71 14.43 -3.72
CA SER A 72 -5.57 15.21 -3.26
C SER A 72 -5.88 15.81 -1.89
N ILE A 73 -4.93 15.68 -0.94
CA ILE A 73 -5.11 16.18 0.41
C ILE A 73 -3.79 16.79 0.92
N CYS A 74 -3.91 17.93 1.58
CA CYS A 74 -2.79 18.58 2.26
C CYS A 74 -3.01 18.52 3.78
N ILE A 75 -2.06 17.90 4.49
CA ILE A 75 -2.17 17.71 5.94
C ILE A 75 -1.10 18.57 6.63
N VAL A 76 -1.54 19.61 7.34
CA VAL A 76 -0.68 20.44 8.16
C VAL A 76 -0.87 20.02 9.62
N ALA A 77 0.20 19.58 10.25
CA ALA A 77 0.14 19.08 11.62
C ALA A 77 1.48 19.28 12.33
N ALA A 78 1.42 19.46 13.64
CA ALA A 78 2.58 19.67 14.49
C ALA A 78 3.56 18.49 14.46
N ARG A 79 4.75 18.68 14.95
CA ARG A 79 5.70 17.57 15.19
C ARG A 79 5.06 16.58 16.18
N SER A 80 5.38 15.34 16.03
CA SER A 80 4.86 14.21 16.84
C SER A 80 3.37 13.91 16.67
N ALA A 81 2.68 14.55 15.70
CA ALA A 81 1.28 14.24 15.37
C ALA A 81 1.14 12.95 14.52
N ALA A 82 2.10 12.05 14.59
CA ALA A 82 2.08 10.72 13.95
C ALA A 82 1.80 10.75 12.44
N LYS A 83 2.17 11.84 11.73
CA LYS A 83 1.97 11.98 10.27
C LYS A 83 2.58 10.80 9.49
N SER A 84 3.85 10.52 9.75
CA SER A 84 4.58 9.44 9.05
C SER A 84 3.98 8.07 9.33
N PHE A 85 3.45 7.86 10.54
CA PHE A 85 2.76 6.63 10.91
C PHE A 85 1.47 6.46 10.09
N ILE A 86 0.65 7.51 9.98
CA ILE A 86 -0.60 7.47 9.20
C ILE A 86 -0.31 7.21 7.71
N ILE A 87 0.73 7.86 7.17
CA ILE A 87 1.14 7.64 5.77
C ILE A 87 1.56 6.17 5.57
N ALA A 88 2.32 5.60 6.51
CA ALA A 88 2.75 4.20 6.44
C ALA A 88 1.55 3.23 6.52
N VAL A 89 0.63 3.48 7.45
CA VAL A 89 -0.61 2.69 7.60
C VAL A 89 -1.45 2.76 6.33
N TYR A 90 -1.63 3.97 5.77
CA TYR A 90 -2.40 4.18 4.55
C TYR A 90 -1.75 3.46 3.37
N ALA A 91 -0.43 3.56 3.22
CA ALA A 91 0.30 2.89 2.14
C ALA A 91 0.15 1.37 2.23
N CYS A 92 0.28 0.78 3.41
CA CYS A 92 0.07 -0.67 3.60
C CYS A 92 -1.37 -1.07 3.29
N LYS A 93 -2.35 -0.26 3.73
CA LYS A 93 -3.77 -0.53 3.45
C LYS A 93 -4.03 -0.51 1.94
N GLU A 94 -3.55 0.50 1.24
CA GLU A 94 -3.73 0.62 -0.21
C GLU A 94 -3.07 -0.54 -0.96
N ALA A 95 -1.86 -0.92 -0.55
CA ALA A 95 -1.14 -2.05 -1.16
C ALA A 95 -1.92 -3.35 -1.05
N ILE A 96 -2.61 -3.59 0.08
CA ILE A 96 -3.38 -4.82 0.29
C ILE A 96 -4.71 -4.77 -0.48
N LEU A 97 -5.44 -3.64 -0.37
CA LEU A 97 -6.80 -3.54 -0.93
C LEU A 97 -6.82 -3.28 -2.43
N ARG A 98 -5.69 -2.90 -3.03
CA ARG A 98 -5.56 -2.67 -4.48
C ARG A 98 -4.40 -3.49 -5.04
N PRO A 99 -4.62 -4.76 -5.35
CA PRO A 99 -3.55 -5.63 -5.88
C PRO A 99 -2.88 -5.02 -7.12
N GLY A 100 -1.57 -5.20 -7.22
CA GLY A 100 -0.78 -4.70 -8.34
C GLY A 100 -0.53 -3.19 -8.30
N SER A 101 -0.85 -2.50 -7.20
CA SER A 101 -0.65 -1.05 -7.11
C SER A 101 0.80 -0.69 -6.82
N LEU A 102 1.25 0.41 -7.42
CA LEU A 102 2.55 1.01 -7.11
C LEU A 102 2.32 2.25 -6.23
N ILE A 103 2.75 2.17 -4.99
CA ILE A 103 2.62 3.28 -4.03
C ILE A 103 3.99 3.95 -3.88
N VAL A 104 4.05 5.23 -4.19
CA VAL A 104 5.30 5.99 -4.11
C VAL A 104 5.24 6.97 -2.95
N VAL A 105 6.19 6.83 -2.03
CA VAL A 105 6.35 7.77 -0.93
C VAL A 105 7.57 8.64 -1.22
N ALA A 106 7.34 9.91 -1.47
CA ALA A 106 8.39 10.87 -1.77
C ALA A 106 8.68 11.77 -0.57
N SER A 107 9.95 12.07 -0.37
CA SER A 107 10.39 12.97 0.71
C SER A 107 11.56 13.82 0.23
N ALA A 108 11.83 14.91 0.93
CA ALA A 108 12.92 15.83 0.60
C ALA A 108 14.29 15.14 0.67
N THR A 109 14.44 14.14 1.55
CA THR A 109 15.68 13.37 1.65
C THR A 109 15.38 11.86 1.65
N LYS A 110 16.28 11.07 1.09
CA LYS A 110 16.21 9.60 1.12
C LYS A 110 16.12 9.09 2.56
N LYS A 111 16.84 9.73 3.49
CA LYS A 111 16.83 9.36 4.90
C LYS A 111 15.43 9.46 5.50
N GLN A 112 14.69 10.53 5.19
CA GLN A 112 13.31 10.69 5.68
C GLN A 112 12.35 9.66 5.07
N ALA A 113 12.47 9.39 3.78
CA ALA A 113 11.65 8.35 3.12
C ALA A 113 11.94 6.97 3.74
N ARG A 114 13.23 6.68 3.97
CA ARG A 114 13.68 5.43 4.60
C ARG A 114 13.06 5.21 5.97
N LEU A 115 12.95 6.26 6.79
CA LEU A 115 12.38 6.17 8.13
C LEU A 115 10.94 5.66 8.11
N ILE A 116 10.17 5.94 7.05
CA ILE A 116 8.80 5.44 6.92
C ILE A 116 8.80 3.92 6.79
N VAL A 117 9.68 3.36 5.97
CA VAL A 117 9.76 1.90 5.80
C VAL A 117 10.43 1.24 7.00
N SER A 118 11.63 1.68 7.38
CA SER A 118 12.45 1.01 8.41
C SER A 118 11.88 1.21 9.83
N GLU A 119 11.39 2.42 10.14
CA GLU A 119 10.90 2.73 11.48
C GLU A 119 9.40 2.46 11.61
N LYS A 120 8.59 2.96 10.66
CA LYS A 120 7.14 2.87 10.80
C LYS A 120 6.60 1.52 10.33
N ILE A 121 6.99 1.04 9.15
CA ILE A 121 6.47 -0.24 8.67
C ILE A 121 7.15 -1.40 9.42
N ALA A 122 8.49 -1.51 9.34
CA ALA A 122 9.19 -2.70 9.82
C ALA A 122 9.24 -2.81 11.35
N LYS A 123 9.43 -1.70 12.08
CA LYS A 123 9.59 -1.74 13.55
C LYS A 123 8.30 -1.46 14.32
N GLU A 124 7.38 -0.69 13.77
CA GLU A 124 6.19 -0.23 14.51
C GLU A 124 4.91 -0.97 14.09
N ILE A 125 4.65 -1.10 12.79
CA ILE A 125 3.41 -1.70 12.27
C ILE A 125 3.50 -3.23 12.23
N LEU A 126 4.57 -3.77 11.62
CA LEU A 126 4.72 -5.22 11.41
C LEU A 126 4.65 -6.05 12.69
N PRO A 127 5.34 -5.67 13.80
CA PRO A 127 5.26 -6.50 15.01
C PRO A 127 3.85 -6.56 15.62
N ARG A 128 3.02 -5.56 15.34
CA ARG A 128 1.64 -5.48 15.84
C ARG A 128 0.63 -6.18 14.93
N SER A 129 1.03 -6.52 13.70
CA SER A 129 0.10 -6.94 12.64
C SER A 129 0.52 -8.28 12.04
N PRO A 130 0.17 -9.42 12.66
CA PRO A 130 0.54 -10.74 12.12
C PRO A 130 0.01 -10.98 10.70
N LEU A 131 -1.18 -10.46 10.38
CA LEU A 131 -1.75 -10.60 9.03
C LEU A 131 -0.92 -9.84 7.99
N LEU A 132 -0.46 -8.63 8.35
CA LEU A 132 0.39 -7.85 7.45
C LEU A 132 1.73 -8.54 7.20
N GLN A 133 2.28 -9.23 8.21
CA GLN A 133 3.52 -10.00 8.04
C GLN A 133 3.37 -11.05 6.94
N GLN A 134 2.22 -11.71 6.87
CA GLN A 134 1.93 -12.72 5.85
C GLN A 134 1.76 -12.12 4.45
N GLU A 135 1.33 -10.86 4.37
CA GLU A 135 1.12 -10.18 3.08
C GLU A 135 2.42 -9.66 2.46
N ILE A 136 3.45 -9.44 3.26
CA ILE A 136 4.71 -8.86 2.77
C ILE A 136 5.63 -9.99 2.29
N LYS A 137 6.03 -9.90 1.02
CA LYS A 137 6.96 -10.83 0.38
C LYS A 137 8.42 -10.49 0.69
N THR A 138 8.77 -9.21 0.56
CA THR A 138 10.17 -8.77 0.73
C THR A 138 10.22 -7.31 1.16
N ILE A 139 11.12 -7.01 2.09
CA ILE A 139 11.48 -5.62 2.44
C ILE A 139 12.93 -5.43 2.06
N LYS A 140 13.18 -4.56 1.08
CA LYS A 140 14.52 -4.13 0.70
C LYS A 140 14.80 -2.78 1.35
N ASP A 141 15.86 -2.72 2.14
CA ASP A 141 16.30 -1.48 2.80
C ASP A 141 17.79 -1.31 2.58
N ASN A 142 18.17 -1.12 1.32
CA ASN A 142 19.54 -0.87 0.90
C ASN A 142 19.79 0.65 0.79
N GLN A 143 21.07 1.04 0.68
CA GLN A 143 21.42 2.45 0.57
C GLN A 143 20.77 3.14 -0.65
N ASN A 144 20.58 2.40 -1.73
CA ASN A 144 20.04 2.94 -2.97
C ASN A 144 18.56 2.65 -3.18
N ASP A 145 18.08 1.50 -2.71
CA ASP A 145 16.72 1.03 -2.97
C ASP A 145 15.97 0.76 -1.67
N ILE A 146 14.85 1.41 -1.53
CA ILE A 146 13.93 1.21 -0.40
C ILE A 146 12.60 0.77 -0.98
N GLU A 147 12.28 -0.50 -0.81
CA GLU A 147 11.11 -1.09 -1.43
C GLU A 147 10.47 -2.14 -0.52
N VAL A 148 9.15 -2.14 -0.42
CA VAL A 148 8.37 -3.20 0.21
C VAL A 148 7.53 -3.86 -0.89
N LYS A 149 7.69 -5.15 -1.09
CA LYS A 149 6.90 -5.93 -2.04
C LYS A 149 5.88 -6.79 -1.30
N PHE A 150 4.67 -6.81 -1.82
CA PHE A 150 3.56 -7.60 -1.28
C PHE A 150 3.31 -8.84 -2.15
N ASN A 151 2.70 -9.87 -1.56
CA ASN A 151 2.39 -11.13 -2.25
C ASN A 151 1.37 -10.94 -3.38
N ASN A 152 0.53 -9.91 -3.29
CA ASN A 152 -0.49 -9.58 -4.30
C ASN A 152 0.06 -8.76 -5.48
N GLY A 153 1.39 -8.61 -5.57
CA GLY A 153 2.04 -7.87 -6.67
C GLY A 153 2.17 -6.37 -6.45
N SER A 154 1.67 -5.84 -5.33
CA SER A 154 1.80 -4.40 -5.01
C SER A 154 3.19 -4.08 -4.49
N SER A 155 3.62 -2.85 -4.67
CA SER A 155 4.92 -2.40 -4.13
C SER A 155 4.88 -0.94 -3.64
N UNK A 156 5.71 -0.65 -2.52
CA UNK A 156 5.90 0.64 -2.00
C UNK A 156 7.32 1.05 -2.30
N UNK A 157 7.67 2.04 -3.03
CA UNK A 157 8.91 2.56 -3.31
C UNK A 157 9.12 3.90 -2.68
N UNK A 158 10.12 4.25 -2.14
CA UNK A 158 10.48 5.41 -1.48
C UNK A 158 11.44 6.13 -2.39
N UNK A 159 11.02 7.14 -2.94
CA UNK A 159 11.77 7.92 -3.80
C UNK A 159 12.25 9.16 -3.13
N UNK A 160 13.24 9.63 -3.54
CA UNK A 160 13.71 10.87 -3.07
C UNK A 160 13.12 11.90 -3.96
N UNK A 161 12.51 12.67 -3.61
CA UNK A 161 11.96 13.66 -4.31
C UNK A 161 12.93 14.56 -4.93
N UNK A 162 13.68 14.08 -5.32
CA UNK A 162 14.72 14.70 -5.99
C UNK A 162 14.27 15.44 -7.20
N UNK A 163 13.51 15.74 -7.22
CA UNK A 163 13.03 16.36 -8.24
C UNK A 163 11.99 15.60 -8.90
N UNK A 164 11.43 15.35 -8.20
CA UNK A 164 10.53 14.74 -8.69
C UNK A 164 9.95 15.42 -9.71
N UNK A 165 10.44 15.24 -10.42
CA UNK A 165 9.95 15.73 -11.52
C UNK A 165 8.61 15.28 -11.64
N UNK A 166 8.01 15.79 -11.42
CA UNK A 166 6.78 15.57 -11.49
C UNK A 166 6.41 14.48 -12.31
N UNK A 167 6.52 13.79 -12.05
CA UNK A 167 6.16 12.84 -12.55
C UNK A 167 4.94 12.89 -12.62
N UNK A 168 4.51 13.28 -13.22
CA UNK A 168 3.47 13.30 -13.46
C UNK A 168 3.05 12.09 -13.45
N CYS A 169 2.23 11.69 -12.68
CA CYS A 169 1.45 10.47 -12.73
C CYS A 169 0.53 10.45 -13.95
N THR A 170 1.08 10.16 -15.07
CA THR A 170 0.28 9.82 -16.27
C THR A 170 -0.10 8.35 -16.14
N GLY A 171 -1.28 8.10 -15.58
CA GLY A 171 -1.73 6.71 -15.42
C GLY A 171 -2.97 6.56 -14.57
N CYS A 172 -3.87 7.56 -14.67
CA CYS A 172 -5.23 7.37 -14.16
C CYS A 172 -6.21 7.77 -15.25
N GLN A 173 -6.58 6.81 -16.06
CA GLN A 173 -7.85 6.80 -16.78
C GLN A 173 -8.54 5.50 -16.50
#